data_ca68d204c9945f82a0ed4f53165981a1
#
_entry.id   ca68d204c9945f82a0ed4f53165981a1
#
_cell.length_a   1.000
_cell.length_b   1.000
_cell.length_c   1.000
_cell.angle_alpha   90.00
_cell.angle_beta   90.00
_cell.angle_gamma   90.00
#
_symmetry.space_group_name_H-M   'P 1'
#
loop_
_entity.id
_entity.type
_entity.pdbx_description
1 polymer ?
#
loop_
_entity_poly.entity_id
_entity_poly.type
_entity_poly.pdbx_seq_one_letter_code
_entity_poly.pdbx_strand_id
1 'polypeptide(L)'
;KHIPTQSVSEDARNRVIAFYAPSKTFSLAGLVGSYHIIYNKYLRDRVVRRGEMSHYNECNVLSMHALIGAFSPEGMEWADEMCHVIDENLEYACDFINANFRGVSCQRPQGTYMLFLDCAGYCAEHGISITELQHRGVRCGVIWQNGEDFIYPKSIRMNLALPKSRLIEAF
;
A
#
# COMPACT_ATOMS: atom_id res chain seq x y z
N LYS A 1 -4.34 11.27 -9.01
CA LYS A 1 -3.19 11.88 -8.33
C LYS A 1 -3.49 12.05 -6.85
N HIS A 2 -2.58 11.65 -5.97
CA HIS A 2 -2.72 11.82 -4.52
C HIS A 2 -2.86 13.29 -4.14
N ILE A 3 -3.81 13.60 -3.25
CA ILE A 3 -4.02 14.95 -2.70
C ILE A 3 -3.67 14.90 -1.21
N PRO A 4 -2.53 15.48 -0.81
CA PRO A 4 -2.17 15.55 0.61
C PRO A 4 -3.19 16.38 1.39
N THR A 5 -3.60 15.92 2.57
CA THR A 5 -4.57 16.64 3.42
C THR A 5 -4.17 18.10 3.67
N GLN A 6 -2.87 18.36 3.80
CA GLN A 6 -2.33 19.73 4.00
C GLN A 6 -2.51 20.67 2.80
N SER A 7 -2.86 20.14 1.62
CA SER A 7 -3.09 20.95 0.40
C SER A 7 -4.54 21.33 0.18
N VAL A 8 -5.47 20.78 0.99
CA VAL A 8 -6.91 20.97 0.80
C VAL A 8 -7.36 22.38 1.17
N SER A 9 -6.79 22.95 2.24
CA SER A 9 -7.08 24.31 2.69
C SER A 9 -5.96 24.84 3.60
N GLU A 10 -5.95 26.15 3.84
CA GLU A 10 -5.03 26.78 4.80
C GLU A 10 -5.31 26.30 6.24
N ASP A 11 -6.57 26.11 6.60
CA ASP A 11 -6.97 25.57 7.89
C ASP A 11 -6.44 24.12 8.07
N ALA A 12 -6.58 23.25 7.07
CA ALA A 12 -6.02 21.91 7.07
C ALA A 12 -4.47 21.96 7.21
N ARG A 13 -3.80 22.85 6.47
CA ARG A 13 -2.35 23.04 6.56
C ARG A 13 -1.90 23.39 7.97
N ASN A 14 -2.66 24.18 8.67
CA ASN A 14 -2.33 24.64 10.03
C ASN A 14 -2.66 23.61 11.14
N ARG A 15 -3.51 22.62 10.87
CA ARG A 15 -3.93 21.61 11.86
C ARG A 15 -3.27 20.26 11.69
N VAL A 16 -2.70 19.97 10.52
CA VAL A 16 -2.25 18.62 10.16
C VAL A 16 -0.75 18.47 10.42
N ILE A 17 -0.40 17.38 11.09
CA ILE A 17 0.96 16.84 11.12
C ILE A 17 0.95 15.66 10.15
N ALA A 18 1.61 15.80 9.00
CA ALA A 18 1.67 14.75 8.00
C ALA A 18 2.96 13.93 8.14
N PHE A 19 2.81 12.63 8.26
CA PHE A 19 3.92 11.67 8.31
C PHE A 19 4.04 10.95 6.97
N TYR A 20 5.25 10.86 6.46
CA TYR A 20 5.59 10.22 5.20
C TYR A 20 6.73 9.23 5.41
N ALA A 21 6.75 8.19 4.60
CA ALA A 21 7.84 7.23 4.60
C ALA A 21 8.15 6.75 3.18
N PRO A 22 9.42 6.59 2.81
CA PRO A 22 9.81 6.04 1.51
C PRO A 22 9.59 4.53 1.41
N SER A 23 9.22 3.89 2.52
CA SER A 23 9.21 2.44 2.70
C SER A 23 8.37 1.68 1.67
N LYS A 24 7.24 2.22 1.25
CA LYS A 24 6.36 1.57 0.26
C LYS A 24 6.65 2.03 -1.15
N THR A 25 6.78 3.34 -1.37
CA THR A 25 7.04 3.91 -2.69
C THR A 25 8.37 3.44 -3.28
N PHE A 26 9.41 3.31 -2.45
CA PHE A 26 10.77 2.98 -2.87
C PHE A 26 11.27 1.63 -2.35
N SER A 27 10.38 0.76 -1.88
CA SER A 27 10.74 -0.58 -1.35
C SER A 27 11.77 -0.58 -0.22
N LEU A 28 11.79 0.45 0.62
CA LEU A 28 12.79 0.69 1.66
C LEU A 28 12.29 0.34 3.07
N ALA A 29 11.31 -0.55 3.20
CA ALA A 29 10.70 -0.86 4.50
C ALA A 29 11.69 -1.37 5.55
N GLY A 30 12.71 -2.12 5.14
CA GLY A 30 13.74 -2.66 6.03
C GLY A 30 14.69 -1.61 6.63
N LEU A 31 14.73 -0.40 6.08
CA LEU A 31 15.60 0.69 6.54
C LEU A 31 14.95 1.60 7.58
N VAL A 32 13.69 1.40 7.91
CA VAL A 32 12.97 2.08 9.00
C VAL A 32 13.20 3.59 9.03
N GLY A 33 12.79 4.28 7.98
CA GLY A 33 12.89 5.74 7.88
C GLY A 33 11.53 6.39 7.63
N SER A 34 11.26 7.52 8.29
CA SER A 34 10.10 8.36 8.03
C SER A 34 10.45 9.82 8.23
N TYR A 35 9.67 10.71 7.64
CA TYR A 35 9.77 12.14 7.86
C TYR A 35 8.39 12.75 8.05
N HIS A 36 8.34 13.94 8.59
CA HIS A 36 7.08 14.64 8.77
C HIS A 36 7.18 16.09 8.28
N ILE A 37 6.04 16.59 7.80
CA ILE A 37 5.89 17.97 7.35
C ILE A 37 4.87 18.66 8.25
N ILE A 38 5.30 19.74 8.91
CA ILE A 38 4.48 20.50 9.86
C ILE A 38 4.62 21.98 9.53
N TYR A 39 3.58 22.58 8.99
CA TYR A 39 3.57 24.02 8.65
C TYR A 39 3.35 24.89 9.89
N ASN A 40 2.46 24.48 10.79
CA ASN A 40 2.18 25.22 12.03
C ASN A 40 3.39 25.19 12.96
N LYS A 41 3.95 26.37 13.23
CA LYS A 41 5.14 26.52 14.08
C LYS A 41 4.93 25.97 15.50
N TYR A 42 3.78 26.23 16.10
CA TYR A 42 3.49 25.75 17.45
C TYR A 42 3.50 24.21 17.54
N LEU A 43 2.86 23.54 16.58
CA LEU A 43 2.86 22.08 16.51
C LEU A 43 4.26 21.52 16.23
N ARG A 44 4.98 22.13 15.29
CA ARG A 44 6.35 21.73 14.93
C ARG A 44 7.30 21.82 16.12
N ASP A 45 7.32 22.95 16.84
CA ASP A 45 8.20 23.15 17.99
C ASP A 45 7.92 22.12 19.10
N ARG A 46 6.66 21.71 19.31
CA ARG A 46 6.30 20.68 20.28
C ARG A 46 6.77 19.29 19.84
N VAL A 47 6.65 18.94 18.56
CA VAL A 47 7.11 17.66 18.03
C VAL A 47 8.63 17.57 18.11
N VAL A 48 9.35 18.63 17.68
CA VAL A 48 10.82 18.69 17.76
C VAL A 48 11.29 18.51 19.22
N ARG A 49 10.75 19.32 20.13
CA ARG A 49 11.09 19.22 21.56
C ARG A 49 10.83 17.81 22.13
N ARG A 50 9.74 17.17 21.76
CA ARG A 50 9.43 15.81 22.21
C ARG A 50 10.39 14.79 21.63
N GLY A 51 10.76 14.93 20.35
CA GLY A 51 11.76 14.11 19.68
C GLY A 51 13.11 14.17 20.36
N GLU A 52 13.60 15.38 20.65
CA GLU A 52 14.86 15.60 21.38
C GLU A 52 14.87 14.94 22.76
N MET A 53 13.75 15.03 23.49
CA MET A 53 13.63 14.42 24.83
C MET A 53 13.57 12.88 24.81
N SER A 54 13.13 12.29 23.73
CA SER A 54 12.91 10.85 23.60
C SER A 54 13.95 10.16 22.72
N HIS A 55 14.81 10.92 22.06
CA HIS A 55 15.79 10.45 21.06
C HIS A 55 15.18 9.64 19.89
N TYR A 56 13.89 9.89 19.58
CA TYR A 56 13.19 9.27 18.43
C TYR A 56 13.26 10.09 17.14
N ASN A 57 14.03 11.16 17.11
CA ASN A 57 14.21 12.04 15.96
C ASN A 57 15.44 11.69 15.11
N GLU A 58 16.13 10.59 15.39
CA GLU A 58 17.35 10.19 14.71
C GLU A 58 17.09 9.01 13.77
N CYS A 59 17.43 9.20 12.48
CA CYS A 59 17.49 8.11 11.52
C CYS A 59 18.88 7.49 11.52
N ASN A 60 18.99 6.18 11.29
CA ASN A 60 20.30 5.58 11.03
C ASN A 60 20.87 6.09 9.69
N VAL A 61 22.19 6.01 9.56
CA VAL A 61 22.91 6.58 8.40
C VAL A 61 22.45 5.98 7.07
N LEU A 62 22.18 4.66 7.02
CA LEU A 62 21.72 4.01 5.80
C LEU A 62 20.33 4.51 5.38
N SER A 63 19.42 4.69 6.35
CA SER A 63 18.08 5.26 6.08
C SER A 63 18.16 6.69 5.55
N MET A 64 19.08 7.52 6.05
CA MET A 64 19.28 8.87 5.55
C MET A 64 19.76 8.89 4.09
N HIS A 65 20.77 8.09 3.77
CA HIS A 65 21.28 7.99 2.40
C HIS A 65 20.25 7.38 1.45
N ALA A 66 19.51 6.37 1.89
CA ALA A 66 18.43 5.78 1.10
C ALA A 66 17.31 6.80 0.84
N LEU A 67 16.96 7.63 1.82
CA LEU A 67 15.96 8.68 1.65
C LEU A 67 16.43 9.74 0.63
N ILE A 68 17.69 10.15 0.69
CA ILE A 68 18.28 11.11 -0.26
C ILE A 68 18.25 10.52 -1.68
N GLY A 69 18.68 9.26 -1.84
CA GLY A 69 18.66 8.57 -3.13
C GLY A 69 17.24 8.37 -3.68
N ALA A 70 16.29 8.00 -2.81
CA ALA A 70 14.89 7.80 -3.19
C ALA A 70 14.25 9.07 -3.79
N PHE A 71 14.57 10.24 -3.24
CA PHE A 71 14.05 11.52 -3.73
C PHE A 71 14.97 12.25 -4.71
N SER A 72 16.01 11.58 -5.22
CA SER A 72 16.77 12.08 -6.38
C SER A 72 15.91 12.03 -7.66
N PRO A 73 16.29 12.75 -8.73
CA PRO A 73 15.61 12.64 -10.02
C PRO A 73 15.48 11.19 -10.49
N GLU A 74 16.55 10.41 -10.42
CA GLU A 74 16.59 9.00 -10.82
C GLU A 74 15.68 8.12 -9.93
N GLY A 75 15.65 8.38 -8.63
CA GLY A 75 14.74 7.67 -7.71
C GLY A 75 13.27 7.96 -8.00
N MET A 76 12.94 9.20 -8.34
CA MET A 76 11.59 9.59 -8.73
C MET A 76 11.17 8.97 -10.06
N GLU A 77 12.07 8.93 -11.07
CA GLU A 77 11.83 8.25 -12.34
C GLU A 77 11.54 6.75 -12.13
N TRP A 78 12.35 6.09 -11.31
CA TRP A 78 12.11 4.69 -10.92
C TRP A 78 10.73 4.49 -10.26
N ALA A 79 10.32 5.41 -9.39
CA ALA A 79 9.01 5.31 -8.73
C ALA A 79 7.86 5.48 -9.73
N ASP A 80 8.00 6.36 -10.72
CA ASP A 80 7.00 6.56 -11.77
C ASP A 80 6.90 5.32 -12.68
N GLU A 81 8.02 4.70 -13.06
CA GLU A 81 8.04 3.44 -13.81
C GLU A 81 7.38 2.30 -13.01
N MET A 82 7.70 2.18 -11.73
CA MET A 82 7.07 1.17 -10.86
C MET A 82 5.56 1.39 -10.73
N CYS A 83 5.10 2.62 -10.61
CA CYS A 83 3.68 2.94 -10.59
C CYS A 83 2.99 2.51 -11.88
N HIS A 84 3.64 2.66 -13.03
CA HIS A 84 3.11 2.22 -14.32
C HIS A 84 2.97 0.69 -14.38
N VAL A 85 4.00 -0.05 -13.96
CA VAL A 85 3.93 -1.54 -13.89
C VAL A 85 2.83 -2.01 -12.95
N ILE A 86 2.66 -1.37 -11.78
CA ILE A 86 1.58 -1.71 -10.85
C ILE A 86 0.21 -1.42 -11.46
N ASP A 87 0.07 -0.34 -12.20
CA ASP A 87 -1.19 0.04 -12.87
C ASP A 87 -1.59 -1.00 -13.92
N GLU A 88 -0.64 -1.46 -14.74
CA GLU A 88 -0.85 -2.57 -15.68
C GLU A 88 -1.22 -3.88 -14.99
N ASN A 89 -0.60 -4.18 -13.85
CA ASN A 89 -0.92 -5.37 -13.06
C ASN A 89 -2.34 -5.30 -12.48
N LEU A 90 -2.75 -4.12 -12.00
CA LEU A 90 -4.11 -3.88 -11.48
C LEU A 90 -5.15 -4.04 -12.58
N GLU A 91 -4.91 -3.49 -13.77
CA GLU A 91 -5.79 -3.65 -14.91
C GLU A 91 -5.96 -5.12 -15.29
N TYR A 92 -4.84 -5.82 -15.52
CA TYR A 92 -4.84 -7.24 -15.83
C TYR A 92 -5.61 -8.07 -14.79
N ALA A 93 -5.31 -7.86 -13.50
CA ALA A 93 -5.93 -8.63 -12.43
C ALA A 93 -7.44 -8.37 -12.34
N CYS A 94 -7.88 -7.11 -12.42
CA CYS A 94 -9.30 -6.77 -12.38
C CYS A 94 -10.05 -7.37 -13.56
N ASP A 95 -9.50 -7.28 -14.77
CA ASP A 95 -10.12 -7.84 -15.98
C ASP A 95 -10.21 -9.36 -15.91
N PHE A 96 -9.13 -10.01 -15.50
CA PHE A 96 -9.09 -11.47 -15.34
C PHE A 96 -10.11 -11.96 -14.31
N ILE A 97 -10.15 -11.33 -13.14
CA ILE A 97 -11.08 -11.71 -12.06
C ILE A 97 -12.53 -11.51 -12.50
N ASN A 98 -12.86 -10.36 -13.09
CA ASN A 98 -14.20 -10.05 -13.53
C ASN A 98 -14.70 -10.98 -14.66
N ALA A 99 -13.78 -11.46 -15.51
CA ALA A 99 -14.10 -12.38 -16.59
C ALA A 99 -14.24 -13.84 -16.13
N ASN A 100 -13.48 -14.27 -15.11
CA ASN A 100 -13.30 -15.71 -14.82
C ASN A 100 -13.87 -16.15 -13.46
N PHE A 101 -14.03 -15.23 -12.47
CA PHE A 101 -14.44 -15.59 -11.11
C PHE A 101 -15.85 -15.05 -10.80
N ARG A 102 -16.85 -15.83 -11.18
CA ARG A 102 -18.24 -15.52 -10.82
C ARG A 102 -18.42 -15.47 -9.30
N GLY A 103 -19.12 -14.44 -8.82
CA GLY A 103 -19.35 -14.24 -7.38
C GLY A 103 -18.21 -13.60 -6.61
N VAL A 104 -17.11 -13.24 -7.31
CA VAL A 104 -16.07 -12.35 -6.77
C VAL A 104 -16.28 -10.94 -7.30
N SER A 105 -16.27 -9.95 -6.42
CA SER A 105 -16.34 -8.53 -6.79
C SER A 105 -14.97 -7.90 -6.69
N CYS A 106 -14.53 -7.29 -7.78
CA CYS A 106 -13.26 -6.59 -7.89
C CYS A 106 -13.48 -5.16 -8.36
N GLN A 107 -12.99 -4.20 -7.59
CA GLN A 107 -12.97 -2.79 -7.99
C GLN A 107 -11.52 -2.33 -8.09
N ARG A 108 -11.17 -1.69 -9.23
CA ARG A 108 -9.85 -1.11 -9.40
C ARG A 108 -9.64 0.03 -8.40
N PRO A 109 -8.61 -0.03 -7.55
CA PRO A 109 -8.33 1.04 -6.61
C PRO A 109 -7.78 2.28 -7.32
N GLN A 110 -8.00 3.46 -6.75
CA GLN A 110 -7.45 4.72 -7.25
C GLN A 110 -6.00 4.97 -6.86
N GLY A 111 -5.45 4.12 -6.01
CA GLY A 111 -4.08 4.13 -5.54
C GLY A 111 -3.79 2.84 -4.78
N THR A 112 -2.57 2.59 -4.41
CA THR A 112 -2.09 1.36 -3.79
C THR A 112 -1.79 0.23 -4.78
N TYR A 113 -0.91 -0.66 -4.36
CA TYR A 113 -0.59 -1.92 -5.05
C TYR A 113 -1.36 -3.12 -4.48
N MET A 114 -2.33 -2.86 -3.63
CA MET A 114 -3.17 -3.88 -3.01
C MET A 114 -4.53 -3.92 -3.69
N LEU A 115 -4.97 -5.12 -4.04
CA LEU A 115 -6.30 -5.37 -4.55
C LEU A 115 -7.13 -6.04 -3.44
N PHE A 116 -8.32 -5.50 -3.18
CA PHE A 116 -9.25 -6.02 -2.18
C PHE A 116 -10.45 -6.64 -2.88
N LEU A 117 -10.71 -7.93 -2.65
CA LEU A 117 -11.74 -8.70 -3.34
C LEU A 117 -12.83 -9.12 -2.36
N ASP A 118 -14.08 -8.87 -2.71
CA ASP A 118 -15.22 -9.48 -2.03
C ASP A 118 -15.51 -10.85 -2.65
N CYS A 119 -15.36 -11.90 -1.85
CA CYS A 119 -15.57 -13.30 -2.25
C CYS A 119 -16.88 -13.88 -1.68
N ALA A 120 -17.77 -13.04 -1.12
CA ALA A 120 -18.98 -13.53 -0.46
C ALA A 120 -19.87 -14.35 -1.40
N GLY A 121 -20.09 -13.86 -2.62
CA GLY A 121 -20.88 -14.56 -3.64
C GLY A 121 -20.27 -15.89 -4.05
N TYR A 122 -18.96 -15.92 -4.29
CA TYR A 122 -18.22 -17.13 -4.63
C TYR A 122 -18.28 -18.17 -3.51
N CYS A 123 -18.04 -17.76 -2.28
CA CYS A 123 -18.11 -18.64 -1.12
C CYS A 123 -19.52 -19.23 -0.93
N ALA A 124 -20.58 -18.42 -1.13
CA ALA A 124 -21.95 -18.88 -1.03
C ALA A 124 -22.33 -19.89 -2.14
N GLU A 125 -21.94 -19.61 -3.38
CA GLU A 125 -22.23 -20.48 -4.54
C GLU A 125 -21.55 -21.86 -4.39
N HIS A 126 -20.34 -21.89 -3.83
CA HIS A 126 -19.56 -23.13 -3.68
C HIS A 126 -19.71 -23.79 -2.31
N GLY A 127 -20.49 -23.22 -1.39
CA GLY A 127 -20.69 -23.75 -0.04
C GLY A 127 -19.40 -23.83 0.80
N ILE A 128 -18.44 -22.92 0.57
CA ILE A 128 -17.14 -22.91 1.26
C ILE A 128 -16.98 -21.66 2.13
N SER A 129 -16.12 -21.78 3.15
CA SER A 129 -15.70 -20.63 3.95
C SER A 129 -14.55 -19.86 3.27
N ILE A 130 -14.29 -18.61 3.70
CA ILE A 130 -13.11 -17.85 3.26
C ILE A 130 -11.80 -18.55 3.65
N THR A 131 -11.77 -19.24 4.78
CA THR A 131 -10.62 -20.03 5.24
C THR A 131 -10.37 -21.21 4.31
N GLU A 132 -11.42 -21.90 3.86
CA GLU A 132 -11.26 -22.98 2.86
C GLU A 132 -10.78 -22.43 1.51
N LEU A 133 -11.28 -21.27 1.07
CA LEU A 133 -10.79 -20.60 -0.13
C LEU A 133 -9.29 -20.28 0.00
N GLN A 134 -8.86 -19.77 1.15
CA GLN A 134 -7.46 -19.51 1.43
C GLN A 134 -6.60 -20.78 1.38
N HIS A 135 -7.06 -21.86 1.98
CA HIS A 135 -6.37 -23.16 1.89
C HIS A 135 -6.26 -23.68 0.46
N ARG A 136 -7.26 -23.45 -0.37
CA ARG A 136 -7.21 -23.81 -1.81
C ARG A 136 -6.13 -23.00 -2.52
N GLY A 137 -6.06 -21.68 -2.28
CA GLY A 137 -5.01 -20.84 -2.82
C GLY A 137 -3.61 -21.31 -2.43
N VAL A 138 -3.40 -21.62 -1.15
CA VAL A 138 -2.11 -22.15 -0.66
C VAL A 138 -1.74 -23.46 -1.35
N ARG A 139 -2.69 -24.38 -1.57
CA ARG A 139 -2.45 -25.63 -2.31
C ARG A 139 -2.08 -25.39 -3.77
N CYS A 140 -2.53 -24.28 -4.36
CA CYS A 140 -2.15 -23.87 -5.71
C CYS A 140 -0.88 -22.98 -5.74
N GLY A 141 -0.25 -22.73 -4.59
CA GLY A 141 0.96 -21.90 -4.50
C GLY A 141 0.70 -20.40 -4.41
N VAL A 142 -0.55 -19.98 -4.22
CA VAL A 142 -0.93 -18.56 -4.10
C VAL A 142 -1.31 -18.23 -2.66
N ILE A 143 -0.68 -17.19 -2.11
CA ILE A 143 -0.92 -16.75 -0.74
C ILE A 143 -1.41 -15.29 -0.76
N TRP A 144 -2.51 -15.04 -0.05
CA TRP A 144 -3.07 -13.70 0.18
C TRP A 144 -3.43 -13.50 1.65
N GLN A 145 -3.81 -12.30 2.01
CA GLN A 145 -4.26 -11.98 3.37
C GLN A 145 -5.77 -12.14 3.49
N ASN A 146 -6.21 -12.67 4.64
CA ASN A 146 -7.62 -12.76 4.98
C ASN A 146 -8.19 -11.36 5.24
N GLY A 147 -9.35 -11.05 4.69
CA GLY A 147 -10.02 -9.77 4.88
C GLY A 147 -10.61 -9.57 6.27
N GLU A 148 -10.76 -10.63 7.07
CA GLU A 148 -11.20 -10.53 8.46
C GLU A 148 -10.26 -9.65 9.30
N ASP A 149 -8.95 -9.68 9.01
CA ASP A 149 -7.95 -8.81 9.65
C ASP A 149 -8.21 -7.32 9.37
N PHE A 150 -9.03 -7.00 8.37
CA PHE A 150 -9.41 -5.67 7.93
C PHE A 150 -10.90 -5.37 8.20
N ILE A 151 -11.54 -6.12 9.10
CA ILE A 151 -12.95 -5.97 9.47
C ILE A 151 -13.92 -6.16 8.27
N TYR A 152 -13.50 -6.92 7.26
CA TYR A 152 -14.32 -7.24 6.10
C TYR A 152 -14.32 -8.76 5.85
N PRO A 153 -15.19 -9.51 6.55
CA PRO A 153 -15.27 -10.97 6.44
C PRO A 153 -15.66 -11.39 5.01
N LYS A 154 -15.23 -12.57 4.60
CA LYS A 154 -15.42 -13.13 3.24
C LYS A 154 -14.72 -12.35 2.12
N SER A 155 -13.68 -11.62 2.45
CA SER A 155 -12.82 -10.93 1.50
C SER A 155 -11.38 -11.41 1.60
N ILE A 156 -10.59 -11.10 0.57
CA ILE A 156 -9.15 -11.33 0.51
C ILE A 156 -8.43 -10.07 0.05
N ARG A 157 -7.18 -9.91 0.48
CA ARG A 157 -6.30 -8.83 0.03
C ARG A 157 -5.08 -9.38 -0.66
N MET A 158 -4.92 -9.05 -1.93
CA MET A 158 -3.81 -9.48 -2.78
C MET A 158 -2.79 -8.36 -2.96
N ASN A 159 -1.51 -8.70 -2.96
CA ASN A 159 -0.43 -7.79 -3.30
C ASN A 159 -0.07 -7.96 -4.78
N LEU A 160 -0.12 -6.89 -5.55
CA LEU A 160 0.17 -6.88 -6.99
C LEU A 160 1.51 -6.21 -7.34
N ALA A 161 2.32 -5.85 -6.33
CA ALA A 161 3.67 -5.33 -6.53
C ALA A 161 4.67 -6.46 -6.79
N LEU A 162 4.54 -7.12 -7.95
CA LEU A 162 5.37 -8.24 -8.40
C LEU A 162 5.53 -8.17 -9.93
N PRO A 163 6.53 -8.87 -10.51
CA PRO A 163 6.66 -8.95 -11.97
C PRO A 163 5.40 -9.52 -12.61
N LYS A 164 4.96 -8.94 -13.73
CA LYS A 164 3.75 -9.36 -14.46
C LYS A 164 3.73 -10.86 -14.81
N SER A 165 4.90 -11.44 -15.12
CA SER A 165 5.01 -12.89 -15.37
C SER A 165 4.59 -13.73 -14.18
N ARG A 166 4.90 -13.33 -12.95
CA ARG A 166 4.48 -14.00 -11.73
C ARG A 166 2.99 -13.79 -11.44
N LEU A 167 2.47 -12.63 -11.78
CA LEU A 167 1.04 -12.39 -11.68
C LEU A 167 0.24 -13.31 -12.63
N ILE A 168 0.68 -13.45 -13.86
CA ILE A 168 0.05 -14.34 -14.86
C ILE A 168 0.13 -15.80 -14.41
N GLU A 169 1.24 -16.23 -13.81
CA GLU A 169 1.40 -17.59 -13.28
C GLU A 169 0.44 -17.88 -12.12
N ALA A 170 0.11 -16.85 -11.32
CA ALA A 170 -0.77 -16.98 -10.15
C ALA A 170 -2.27 -17.04 -10.50
N PHE A 171 -2.66 -16.49 -11.67
CA PHE A 171 -4.04 -16.50 -12.17
C PHE A 171 -4.30 -17.65 -13.12
#